data_7dd7515ecdeeb0e507983c4b364a208a
#
_entry.id   7dd7515ecdeeb0e507983c4b364a208a
#
_cell.length_a   1.000
_cell.length_b   1.000
_cell.length_c   1.000
_cell.angle_alpha   90.00
_cell.angle_beta   90.00
_cell.angle_gamma   90.00
#
_symmetry.space_group_name_H-M   'P 1'
#
loop_
_entity.id
_entity.type
_entity.pdbx_description
1 polymer ?
#
loop_
_entity_poly.entity_id
_entity_poly.type
_entity_poly.pdbx_seq_one_letter_code
_entity_poly.pdbx_strand_id
1 'polypeptide(L)'
;MSHVSRRVFVRSTGLVASAVGLAPFFAKLTPARAKDSGLTLGKPAPFTFEALVARAQKAASAAYVPPARPAPEVVKKIDYEAHGKIRFKVDHALDGGGPGLYPATFFHLGQFFQKTVKMYSLRGGQAREISYSPSYFDMPADSIAKKLPKTSGFAGFRLHESNKRTDWKTQDWVAFLGASYFRTIGSLNQYGLSSRGLAVNTTAPGGEEFPDFTEFYLESPEKEGEPVVIYALLDGPSVSGAYRFACRRTTGVVMDIECAVFMRNDVAQLGISPLTSMFWFSEYDKQFRIDWRPEVHDSDGLAMWTGAGERLWRPLNNPTRVVTSSFVDKNPRGFGLLQRDRVFEHYLDGVNYDKRPSCWVEPVGEWGAGSVQLVEIPTDDEIHDNIVAFWVPEKAASKGASFRFKYRLHWQGDEPHPADNSARVYATRIGRGGEPGKPRPKNVTKFYVEFAGKPLEQLPKDAKVEAKISTSKGKISYVFTEPVPSTRRWRAQFDVTTDGPEPVELRAYLVSGKQTLSETWMYQLEPRG
;
A
#
# COMPACT_ATOMS: atom_id res chain seq x y z
N MET A 1 -18.51 -4.32 -10.38
CA MET A 1 -17.81 -3.14 -9.84
C MET A 1 -16.44 -3.12 -10.50
N SER A 2 -16.07 -2.05 -11.21
CA SER A 2 -14.81 -2.00 -11.95
C SER A 2 -13.67 -1.76 -10.99
N HIS A 3 -12.88 -2.78 -10.69
CA HIS A 3 -11.60 -2.61 -10.01
C HIS A 3 -10.65 -1.82 -10.91
N VAL A 4 -10.04 -0.78 -10.38
CA VAL A 4 -9.03 0.01 -11.11
C VAL A 4 -7.74 -0.79 -11.15
N SER A 5 -7.33 -1.23 -12.34
CA SER A 5 -6.11 -2.00 -12.54
C SER A 5 -4.85 -1.18 -12.23
N ARG A 6 -3.89 -1.76 -11.53
CA ARG A 6 -2.58 -1.18 -11.20
C ARG A 6 -1.70 -0.89 -12.41
N ARG A 7 -1.72 -1.74 -13.41
CA ARG A 7 -0.97 -1.54 -14.66
C ARG A 7 -1.36 -0.25 -15.36
N VAL A 8 -2.61 0.16 -15.19
CA VAL A 8 -3.13 1.42 -15.70
C VAL A 8 -2.32 2.62 -15.19
N PHE A 9 -1.87 2.57 -13.94
CA PHE A 9 -1.15 3.69 -13.33
C PHE A 9 0.36 3.65 -13.57
N VAL A 10 0.97 2.44 -13.56
CA VAL A 10 2.43 2.27 -13.65
C VAL A 10 2.97 2.59 -15.06
N ARG A 11 2.23 2.26 -16.13
CA ARG A 11 2.68 2.54 -17.51
C ARG A 11 2.66 4.02 -17.90
N SER A 12 1.89 4.86 -17.21
CA SER A 12 1.85 6.30 -17.50
C SER A 12 3.03 7.09 -16.90
N THR A 13 3.86 6.46 -16.05
CA THR A 13 5.01 7.10 -15.38
C THR A 13 6.38 6.62 -15.83
N GLY A 14 6.46 5.59 -16.66
CA GLY A 14 7.71 4.93 -17.00
C GLY A 14 8.08 4.94 -18.47
N LEU A 15 8.32 6.07 -19.10
CA LEU A 15 9.06 6.13 -20.38
C LEU A 15 9.48 7.58 -20.68
N VAL A 16 10.73 7.91 -20.46
CA VAL A 16 11.68 8.56 -21.37
C VAL A 16 13.03 8.69 -20.66
N ALA A 17 13.94 7.78 -20.94
CA ALA A 17 15.37 8.03 -20.82
C ALA A 17 15.93 8.00 -22.25
N SER A 18 16.25 9.16 -22.81
CA SER A 18 17.08 9.28 -24.00
C SER A 18 18.20 10.26 -23.69
N ALA A 19 19.41 9.75 -23.76
CA ALA A 19 20.63 10.49 -23.56
C ALA A 19 20.90 11.44 -24.76
N VAL A 20 21.28 12.68 -24.47
CA VAL A 20 21.99 13.55 -25.42
C VAL A 20 23.09 14.28 -24.65
N GLY A 21 24.28 14.28 -25.25
CA GLY A 21 25.54 14.67 -24.68
C GLY A 21 25.73 16.16 -24.37
N LEU A 22 26.73 16.41 -23.55
CA LEU A 22 27.14 17.64 -22.89
C LEU A 22 28.12 18.48 -23.68
N ALA A 23 27.99 19.79 -23.51
CA ALA A 23 29.12 20.72 -23.46
C ALA A 23 28.84 21.81 -22.39
N PRO A 24 29.83 22.27 -21.62
CA PRO A 24 29.60 23.17 -20.49
C PRO A 24 29.71 24.65 -20.90
N PHE A 25 28.69 25.44 -20.58
CA PHE A 25 28.78 26.90 -20.57
C PHE A 25 28.60 27.39 -19.13
N PHE A 26 29.63 28.06 -18.59
CA PHE A 26 29.52 28.83 -17.35
C PHE A 26 28.83 30.16 -17.63
N ALA A 27 27.59 30.30 -17.21
CA ALA A 27 26.89 31.57 -17.12
C ALA A 27 26.68 31.96 -15.66
N LYS A 28 27.04 33.20 -15.31
CA LYS A 28 26.83 33.78 -13.97
C LYS A 28 25.33 33.76 -13.64
N LEU A 29 24.96 33.05 -12.57
CA LEU A 29 23.60 33.00 -12.05
C LEU A 29 23.27 34.33 -11.34
N THR A 30 22.45 35.14 -11.94
CA THR A 30 21.62 36.13 -11.26
C THR A 30 20.47 35.34 -10.56
N PRO A 31 20.03 35.70 -9.34
CA PRO A 31 18.92 35.02 -8.70
C PRO A 31 17.66 35.19 -9.54
N ALA A 32 17.20 34.11 -10.12
CA ALA A 32 15.98 34.09 -10.92
C ALA A 32 14.79 34.41 -9.98
N ARG A 33 14.11 35.52 -10.28
CA ARG A 33 12.81 35.87 -9.70
C ARG A 33 11.88 34.66 -9.89
N ALA A 34 11.29 34.15 -8.79
CA ALA A 34 10.37 33.02 -8.83
C ALA A 34 9.33 33.24 -9.94
N LYS A 35 9.34 32.37 -10.96
CA LYS A 35 8.40 32.43 -12.07
C LYS A 35 7.05 31.95 -11.53
N ASP A 36 6.05 32.81 -11.60
CA ASP A 36 4.68 32.45 -11.20
C ASP A 36 4.27 31.18 -11.99
N SER A 37 3.73 30.16 -11.31
CA SER A 37 3.32 28.89 -11.93
C SER A 37 2.23 29.05 -12.99
N GLY A 38 1.65 30.24 -13.11
CA GLY A 38 0.52 30.52 -13.99
C GLY A 38 -0.77 29.81 -13.58
N LEU A 39 -0.81 29.20 -12.38
CA LEU A 39 -2.04 28.65 -11.81
C LEU A 39 -2.95 29.79 -11.35
N THR A 40 -4.24 29.66 -11.64
CA THR A 40 -5.25 30.57 -11.10
C THR A 40 -5.63 30.15 -9.68
N LEU A 41 -5.29 30.99 -8.72
CA LEU A 41 -5.60 30.77 -7.30
C LEU A 41 -6.78 31.62 -6.86
N GLY A 42 -7.71 31.00 -6.13
CA GLY A 42 -8.85 31.68 -5.49
C GLY A 42 -8.43 32.67 -4.40
N LYS A 43 -9.41 33.33 -3.79
CA LYS A 43 -9.18 34.21 -2.63
C LYS A 43 -8.64 33.39 -1.44
N PRO A 44 -7.71 33.96 -0.65
CA PRO A 44 -7.23 33.30 0.55
C PRO A 44 -8.35 33.17 1.59
N ALA A 45 -8.38 32.03 2.28
CA ALA A 45 -9.27 31.77 3.40
C ALA A 45 -8.49 31.14 4.55
N PRO A 46 -8.76 31.49 5.80
CA PRO A 46 -8.12 30.87 6.97
C PRO A 46 -8.33 29.35 6.98
N PHE A 47 -7.28 28.62 7.33
CA PHE A 47 -7.30 27.16 7.42
C PHE A 47 -6.57 26.68 8.67
N THR A 48 -7.20 25.74 9.40
CA THR A 48 -6.56 24.92 10.43
C THR A 48 -7.04 23.49 10.32
N PHE A 49 -6.26 22.54 10.83
CA PHE A 49 -6.67 21.12 10.84
C PHE A 49 -7.91 20.91 11.71
N GLU A 50 -8.04 21.61 12.84
CA GLU A 50 -9.19 21.54 13.73
C GLU A 50 -10.47 22.03 13.03
N ALA A 51 -10.38 23.06 12.20
CA ALA A 51 -11.51 23.52 11.39
C ALA A 51 -11.93 22.45 10.35
N LEU A 52 -10.96 21.75 9.77
CA LEU A 52 -11.23 20.62 8.85
C LEU A 52 -11.89 19.45 9.58
N VAL A 53 -11.42 19.12 10.81
CA VAL A 53 -12.04 18.09 11.68
C VAL A 53 -13.48 18.46 12.02
N ALA A 54 -13.75 19.71 12.39
CA ALA A 54 -15.10 20.18 12.69
C ALA A 54 -16.03 20.09 11.44
N ARG A 55 -15.50 20.38 10.25
CA ARG A 55 -16.23 20.20 8.98
C ARG A 55 -16.55 18.73 8.70
N ALA A 56 -15.61 17.81 8.91
CA ALA A 56 -15.84 16.37 8.76
C ALA A 56 -16.90 15.88 9.74
N GLN A 57 -16.86 16.31 11.00
CA GLN A 57 -17.88 15.98 12.00
C GLN A 57 -19.27 16.48 11.60
N LYS A 58 -19.35 17.71 11.12
CA LYS A 58 -20.60 18.29 10.62
C LYS A 58 -21.12 17.54 9.39
N ALA A 59 -20.24 17.16 8.46
CA ALA A 59 -20.60 16.38 7.27
C ALA A 59 -21.17 15.00 7.64
N ALA A 60 -20.60 14.33 8.65
CA ALA A 60 -21.13 13.05 9.14
C ALA A 60 -22.54 13.16 9.76
N SER A 61 -22.94 14.34 10.23
CA SER A 61 -24.28 14.59 10.79
C SER A 61 -25.31 14.95 9.73
N ALA A 62 -24.90 15.13 8.47
CA ALA A 62 -25.75 15.47 7.33
C ALA A 62 -25.89 14.30 6.35
N ALA A 63 -26.89 14.37 5.46
CA ALA A 63 -27.00 13.43 4.36
C ALA A 63 -25.77 13.51 3.44
N TYR A 64 -25.30 12.36 2.96
CA TYR A 64 -24.19 12.30 2.03
C TYR A 64 -24.51 12.94 0.69
N VAL A 65 -23.61 13.78 0.22
CA VAL A 65 -23.69 14.39 -1.12
C VAL A 65 -22.48 13.90 -1.92
N PRO A 66 -22.70 13.08 -2.97
CA PRO A 66 -21.60 12.57 -3.79
C PRO A 66 -20.78 13.70 -4.43
N PRO A 67 -19.46 13.54 -4.60
CA PRO A 67 -18.63 14.47 -5.34
C PRO A 67 -19.14 14.68 -6.78
N ALA A 68 -18.92 15.89 -7.31
CA ALA A 68 -19.35 16.23 -8.66
C ALA A 68 -18.70 15.32 -9.72
N ARG A 69 -19.48 14.95 -10.74
CA ARG A 69 -19.03 14.21 -11.94
C ARG A 69 -19.33 15.05 -13.18
N PRO A 70 -18.42 15.94 -13.56
CA PRO A 70 -18.67 16.85 -14.71
C PRO A 70 -18.68 16.06 -16.01
N ALA A 71 -19.62 16.38 -16.90
CA ALA A 71 -19.75 15.79 -18.23
C ALA A 71 -19.50 14.25 -18.28
N PRO A 72 -20.25 13.44 -17.56
CA PRO A 72 -19.93 12.01 -17.39
C PRO A 72 -19.85 11.25 -18.71
N GLU A 73 -20.60 11.65 -19.73
CA GLU A 73 -20.58 11.05 -21.07
C GLU A 73 -19.27 11.31 -21.82
N VAL A 74 -18.57 12.40 -21.49
CA VAL A 74 -17.24 12.70 -22.04
C VAL A 74 -16.18 11.97 -21.24
N VAL A 75 -16.25 12.05 -19.89
CA VAL A 75 -15.27 11.44 -18.98
C VAL A 75 -15.19 9.93 -19.15
N LYS A 76 -16.32 9.23 -19.32
CA LYS A 76 -16.36 7.78 -19.57
C LYS A 76 -15.63 7.35 -20.84
N LYS A 77 -15.50 8.24 -21.83
CA LYS A 77 -14.80 7.97 -23.09
C LYS A 77 -13.29 8.28 -23.04
N ILE A 78 -12.81 8.88 -21.95
CA ILE A 78 -11.39 9.03 -21.69
C ILE A 78 -10.92 7.74 -21.06
N ASP A 79 -10.72 6.71 -21.90
CA ASP A 79 -10.22 5.42 -21.49
C ASP A 79 -8.76 5.48 -21.03
N TYR A 80 -8.19 4.34 -20.75
CA TYR A 80 -6.83 4.23 -20.28
C TYR A 80 -5.81 4.85 -21.24
N GLU A 81 -5.90 4.54 -22.52
CA GLU A 81 -4.96 5.00 -23.53
C GLU A 81 -5.09 6.51 -23.75
N ALA A 82 -6.32 7.02 -23.86
CA ALA A 82 -6.60 8.44 -23.98
C ALA A 82 -6.12 9.22 -22.75
N HIS A 83 -6.36 8.70 -21.54
CA HIS A 83 -5.92 9.31 -20.29
C HIS A 83 -4.39 9.36 -20.20
N GLY A 84 -3.68 8.31 -20.62
CA GLY A 84 -2.23 8.26 -20.67
C GLY A 84 -1.57 9.31 -21.60
N LYS A 85 -2.33 9.83 -22.57
CA LYS A 85 -1.89 10.91 -23.49
C LYS A 85 -2.16 12.32 -22.94
N ILE A 86 -2.90 12.45 -21.83
CA ILE A 86 -3.17 13.73 -21.16
C ILE A 86 -2.11 13.93 -20.08
N ARG A 87 -1.27 14.95 -20.25
CA ARG A 87 -0.15 15.23 -19.35
C ARG A 87 -0.28 16.63 -18.78
N PHE A 88 -0.14 16.77 -17.46
CA PHE A 88 -0.04 18.08 -16.83
C PHE A 88 1.27 18.75 -17.23
N LYS A 89 1.22 20.02 -17.64
CA LYS A 89 2.40 20.82 -18.00
C LYS A 89 3.19 21.16 -16.74
N VAL A 90 4.38 20.63 -16.63
CA VAL A 90 5.22 20.78 -15.43
C VAL A 90 5.56 22.24 -15.15
N ASP A 91 5.55 23.11 -16.17
CA ASP A 91 5.77 24.55 -16.01
C ASP A 91 4.61 25.25 -15.27
N HIS A 92 3.45 24.60 -15.14
CA HIS A 92 2.34 25.01 -14.27
C HIS A 92 2.32 24.29 -12.91
N ALA A 93 3.36 23.51 -12.56
CA ALA A 93 3.40 22.83 -11.26
C ALA A 93 3.27 23.83 -10.12
N LEU A 94 2.41 23.53 -9.14
CA LEU A 94 2.38 24.28 -7.88
C LEU A 94 3.78 24.18 -7.25
N ASP A 95 4.37 25.31 -6.87
CA ASP A 95 5.74 25.40 -6.35
C ASP A 95 6.87 25.04 -7.33
N GLY A 96 6.61 24.87 -8.62
CA GLY A 96 7.64 24.58 -9.61
C GLY A 96 8.73 25.66 -9.74
N GLY A 97 8.44 26.92 -9.44
CA GLY A 97 9.37 28.04 -9.32
C GLY A 97 9.10 28.88 -8.08
N GLY A 98 8.27 28.39 -7.18
CA GLY A 98 7.88 29.04 -5.94
C GLY A 98 8.82 28.73 -4.77
N PRO A 99 8.49 29.23 -3.57
CA PRO A 99 9.29 29.02 -2.36
C PRO A 99 9.20 27.58 -1.81
N GLY A 100 8.13 26.83 -2.12
CA GLY A 100 8.01 25.44 -1.70
C GLY A 100 8.94 24.53 -2.47
N LEU A 101 9.53 23.54 -1.78
CA LEU A 101 10.58 22.68 -2.33
C LEU A 101 10.06 21.54 -3.20
N TYR A 102 8.86 21.01 -2.91
CA TYR A 102 8.32 19.83 -3.58
C TYR A 102 7.13 20.21 -4.47
N PRO A 103 7.35 20.37 -5.80
CA PRO A 103 6.30 20.75 -6.71
C PRO A 103 5.18 19.72 -6.80
N ALA A 104 3.95 20.20 -7.01
CA ALA A 104 2.80 19.34 -7.28
C ALA A 104 2.24 19.53 -8.67
N THR A 105 1.88 18.43 -9.33
CA THR A 105 1.12 18.40 -10.59
C THR A 105 -0.17 17.61 -10.38
N PHE A 106 -1.18 17.86 -11.24
CA PHE A 106 -2.53 17.37 -11.02
C PHE A 106 -2.95 16.38 -12.09
N PHE A 107 -3.76 15.39 -11.70
CA PHE A 107 -4.33 14.40 -12.61
C PHE A 107 -5.63 14.92 -13.22
N HIS A 108 -5.81 14.60 -14.49
CA HIS A 108 -7.05 14.86 -15.22
C HIS A 108 -8.10 13.80 -14.89
N LEU A 109 -9.38 14.14 -15.04
CA LEU A 109 -10.48 13.19 -14.97
C LEU A 109 -10.39 12.18 -16.13
N GLY A 110 -10.91 10.98 -15.92
CA GLY A 110 -10.96 9.90 -16.90
C GLY A 110 -11.93 8.80 -16.49
N GLN A 111 -12.08 7.79 -17.33
CA GLN A 111 -13.03 6.69 -17.15
C GLN A 111 -12.98 6.07 -15.73
N PHE A 112 -11.78 5.92 -15.18
CA PHE A 112 -11.56 5.33 -13.86
C PHE A 112 -11.56 6.37 -12.72
N PHE A 113 -11.48 7.67 -13.04
CA PHE A 113 -11.37 8.78 -12.10
C PHE A 113 -12.37 9.87 -12.47
N GLN A 114 -13.67 9.59 -12.24
CA GLN A 114 -14.76 10.44 -12.75
C GLN A 114 -15.15 11.57 -11.80
N LYS A 115 -14.74 11.51 -10.53
CA LYS A 115 -15.14 12.43 -9.48
C LYS A 115 -14.14 13.58 -9.37
N THR A 116 -14.65 14.79 -9.25
CA THR A 116 -13.83 15.98 -9.01
C THR A 116 -13.34 16.04 -7.57
N VAL A 117 -12.05 16.32 -7.41
CA VAL A 117 -11.40 16.59 -6.14
C VAL A 117 -10.91 18.03 -6.13
N LYS A 118 -11.25 18.79 -5.08
CA LYS A 118 -10.79 20.17 -4.92
C LYS A 118 -9.36 20.22 -4.41
N MET A 119 -8.54 21.09 -5.01
CA MET A 119 -7.14 21.27 -4.65
C MET A 119 -6.92 22.67 -4.13
N TYR A 120 -6.18 22.79 -3.05
CA TYR A 120 -5.83 24.04 -2.40
C TYR A 120 -4.32 24.14 -2.20
N SER A 121 -3.74 25.31 -2.49
CA SER A 121 -2.42 25.70 -2.01
C SER A 121 -2.58 26.23 -0.59
N LEU A 122 -1.79 25.74 0.36
CA LEU A 122 -1.79 26.20 1.75
C LEU A 122 -0.46 26.84 2.09
N ARG A 123 -0.50 28.09 2.61
CA ARG A 123 0.67 28.83 3.07
C ARG A 123 0.33 29.73 4.22
N GLY A 124 1.13 29.69 5.28
CA GLY A 124 0.94 30.53 6.45
C GLY A 124 -0.49 30.49 7.01
N GLY A 125 -1.12 29.31 7.04
CA GLY A 125 -2.49 29.13 7.49
C GLY A 125 -3.57 29.70 6.56
N GLN A 126 -3.22 30.06 5.32
CA GLN A 126 -4.16 30.57 4.30
C GLN A 126 -4.28 29.57 3.14
N ALA A 127 -5.47 29.04 2.92
CA ALA A 127 -5.80 28.15 1.83
C ALA A 127 -6.35 28.95 0.63
N ARG A 128 -5.88 28.63 -0.58
CA ARG A 128 -6.37 29.20 -1.84
C ARG A 128 -6.71 28.06 -2.80
N GLU A 129 -7.95 28.02 -3.26
CA GLU A 129 -8.39 27.00 -4.21
C GLU A 129 -7.63 27.15 -5.55
N ILE A 130 -7.17 26.04 -6.11
CA ILE A 130 -6.53 25.97 -7.42
C ILE A 130 -7.61 25.71 -8.44
N SER A 131 -7.93 26.72 -9.24
CA SER A 131 -8.93 26.58 -10.29
C SER A 131 -8.42 25.70 -11.42
N TYR A 132 -9.26 24.76 -11.87
CA TYR A 132 -8.94 23.95 -13.05
C TYR A 132 -8.91 24.78 -14.32
N SER A 133 -7.99 24.48 -15.22
CA SER A 133 -8.00 24.95 -16.60
C SER A 133 -7.49 23.86 -17.54
N PRO A 134 -8.15 23.62 -18.68
CA PRO A 134 -7.65 22.70 -19.69
C PRO A 134 -6.29 23.13 -20.27
N SER A 135 -5.93 24.43 -20.16
CA SER A 135 -4.64 24.95 -20.61
C SER A 135 -3.44 24.42 -19.81
N TYR A 136 -3.68 23.87 -18.62
CA TYR A 136 -2.64 23.23 -17.79
C TYR A 136 -2.21 21.86 -18.30
N PHE A 137 -2.90 21.32 -19.30
CA PHE A 137 -2.64 19.97 -19.81
C PHE A 137 -2.21 20.01 -21.28
N ASP A 138 -1.23 19.18 -21.61
CA ASP A 138 -0.94 18.78 -22.98
C ASP A 138 -1.88 17.64 -23.36
N MET A 139 -2.59 17.82 -24.47
CA MET A 139 -3.57 16.84 -24.98
C MET A 139 -3.43 16.75 -26.50
N PRO A 140 -3.60 15.56 -27.10
CA PRO A 140 -3.71 15.41 -28.55
C PRO A 140 -4.74 16.37 -29.15
N ALA A 141 -4.55 16.76 -30.41
CA ALA A 141 -5.44 17.73 -31.09
C ALA A 141 -6.90 17.27 -31.12
N ASP A 142 -7.11 15.97 -31.26
CA ASP A 142 -8.39 15.27 -31.34
C ASP A 142 -8.90 14.75 -29.97
N SER A 143 -8.20 15.05 -28.89
CA SER A 143 -8.58 14.55 -27.55
C SER A 143 -10.00 14.95 -27.17
N ILE A 144 -10.84 13.96 -26.84
CA ILE A 144 -12.21 14.18 -26.37
C ILE A 144 -12.25 14.98 -25.05
N ALA A 145 -11.18 14.94 -24.26
CA ALA A 145 -11.05 15.69 -23.00
C ALA A 145 -11.16 17.21 -23.20
N LYS A 146 -10.87 17.73 -24.39
CA LYS A 146 -11.08 19.15 -24.76
C LYS A 146 -12.53 19.60 -24.70
N LYS A 147 -13.48 18.66 -24.72
CA LYS A 147 -14.92 18.94 -24.61
C LYS A 147 -15.39 19.12 -23.16
N LEU A 148 -14.50 18.89 -22.18
CA LEU A 148 -14.85 19.07 -20.77
C LEU A 148 -15.06 20.55 -20.41
N PRO A 149 -16.03 20.86 -19.53
CA PRO A 149 -16.21 22.19 -19.00
C PRO A 149 -14.93 22.74 -18.35
N LYS A 150 -14.72 24.04 -18.44
CA LYS A 150 -13.59 24.72 -17.77
C LYS A 150 -13.64 24.65 -16.23
N THR A 151 -14.71 24.13 -15.67
CA THR A 151 -14.94 23.92 -14.23
C THR A 151 -14.82 22.47 -13.80
N SER A 152 -14.29 21.59 -14.65
CA SER A 152 -14.28 20.13 -14.40
C SER A 152 -13.48 19.70 -13.17
N GLY A 153 -12.45 20.45 -12.76
CA GLY A 153 -11.61 20.09 -11.63
C GLY A 153 -10.60 18.99 -11.94
N PHE A 154 -9.96 18.50 -10.90
CA PHE A 154 -8.88 17.52 -10.95
C PHE A 154 -9.32 16.18 -10.37
N ALA A 155 -8.65 15.08 -10.72
CA ALA A 155 -8.90 13.75 -10.17
C ALA A 155 -7.99 13.40 -8.98
N GLY A 156 -6.90 14.12 -8.81
CA GLY A 156 -5.87 13.87 -7.82
C GLY A 156 -4.61 14.67 -8.12
N PHE A 157 -3.52 14.33 -7.44
CA PHE A 157 -2.23 15.01 -7.61
C PHE A 157 -1.05 14.06 -7.37
N ARG A 158 0.14 14.50 -7.80
CA ARG A 158 1.42 13.90 -7.45
C ARG A 158 2.39 14.96 -6.95
N LEU A 159 3.28 14.57 -6.04
CA LEU A 159 4.42 15.38 -5.62
C LEU A 159 5.67 14.93 -6.36
N HIS A 160 6.39 15.92 -6.87
CA HIS A 160 7.69 15.70 -7.50
C HIS A 160 8.83 15.79 -6.50
N GLU A 161 10.00 15.30 -6.89
CA GLU A 161 11.24 15.52 -6.14
C GLU A 161 11.52 17.02 -5.97
N SER A 162 12.41 17.36 -5.04
CA SER A 162 12.74 18.76 -4.74
C SER A 162 13.11 19.54 -6.00
N ASN A 163 12.53 20.74 -6.17
CA ASN A 163 12.82 21.64 -7.29
C ASN A 163 14.28 22.13 -7.36
N LYS A 164 15.08 21.82 -6.33
CA LYS A 164 16.54 21.99 -6.36
C LYS A 164 17.26 20.91 -7.18
N ARG A 165 16.62 19.79 -7.45
CA ARG A 165 17.17 18.74 -8.32
C ARG A 165 16.94 19.11 -9.79
N THR A 166 17.86 18.76 -10.65
CA THR A 166 17.75 19.02 -12.10
C THR A 166 16.72 18.14 -12.80
N ASP A 167 16.44 16.94 -12.24
CA ASP A 167 15.53 15.93 -12.79
C ASP A 167 14.12 15.95 -12.19
N TRP A 168 13.82 16.87 -11.28
CA TRP A 168 12.55 16.90 -10.54
C TRP A 168 11.31 16.89 -11.45
N LYS A 169 11.40 17.46 -12.64
CA LYS A 169 10.29 17.54 -13.60
C LYS A 169 9.78 16.16 -14.07
N THR A 170 10.62 15.15 -13.98
CA THR A 170 10.34 13.79 -14.44
C THR A 170 10.27 12.76 -13.30
N GLN A 171 10.60 13.17 -12.08
CA GLN A 171 10.63 12.28 -10.91
C GLN A 171 9.56 12.68 -9.90
N ASP A 172 8.62 11.79 -9.66
CA ASP A 172 7.60 11.94 -8.62
C ASP A 172 7.73 10.84 -7.56
N TRP A 173 7.31 11.11 -6.34
CA TRP A 173 7.48 10.19 -5.22
C TRP A 173 6.21 9.91 -4.40
N VAL A 174 5.17 10.71 -4.54
CA VAL A 174 3.85 10.53 -3.91
C VAL A 174 2.77 10.77 -4.93
N ALA A 175 1.72 9.95 -4.90
CA ALA A 175 0.52 10.14 -5.71
C ALA A 175 -0.74 9.83 -4.92
N PHE A 176 -1.75 10.71 -5.03
CA PHE A 176 -3.12 10.53 -4.54
C PHE A 176 -4.04 10.54 -5.75
N LEU A 177 -4.73 9.42 -6.01
CA LEU A 177 -5.59 9.28 -7.18
C LEU A 177 -6.63 8.19 -6.98
N GLY A 178 -7.91 8.56 -7.11
CA GLY A 178 -9.06 7.65 -7.06
C GLY A 178 -9.50 7.32 -5.64
N ALA A 179 -10.77 7.53 -5.33
CA ALA A 179 -11.36 7.35 -4.00
C ALA A 179 -10.45 7.94 -2.90
N SER A 180 -9.98 7.11 -1.96
CA SER A 180 -9.02 7.54 -0.94
C SER A 180 -7.65 6.86 -1.08
N TYR A 181 -7.30 6.39 -2.27
CA TYR A 181 -6.02 5.73 -2.53
C TYR A 181 -4.86 6.70 -2.61
N PHE A 182 -3.73 6.28 -2.05
CA PHE A 182 -2.45 6.95 -2.22
C PHE A 182 -1.31 5.94 -2.20
N ARG A 183 -0.21 6.31 -2.81
CA ARG A 183 1.01 5.48 -2.88
C ARG A 183 2.26 6.33 -2.93
N THR A 184 3.38 5.71 -2.57
CA THR A 184 4.69 6.32 -2.70
C THR A 184 5.68 5.35 -3.35
N ILE A 185 6.80 5.90 -3.81
CA ILE A 185 7.95 5.06 -4.14
C ILE A 185 8.62 4.57 -2.86
N GLY A 186 9.26 3.39 -2.95
CA GLY A 186 10.13 2.89 -1.89
C GLY A 186 11.58 3.35 -2.03
N SER A 187 12.46 2.71 -1.27
CA SER A 187 13.91 2.97 -1.29
C SER A 187 14.59 2.59 -2.63
N LEU A 188 13.93 1.74 -3.44
CA LEU A 188 14.41 1.33 -4.76
C LEU A 188 13.73 2.12 -5.90
N ASN A 189 13.15 3.28 -5.60
CA ASN A 189 12.51 4.22 -6.55
C ASN A 189 11.45 3.56 -7.44
N GLN A 190 10.69 2.60 -6.89
CA GLN A 190 9.61 1.90 -7.57
C GLN A 190 8.32 2.05 -6.78
N TYR A 191 7.20 2.34 -7.49
CA TYR A 191 5.86 2.20 -6.94
C TYR A 191 5.48 0.72 -6.81
N GLY A 192 4.65 0.42 -5.84
CA GLY A 192 4.12 -0.92 -5.62
C GLY A 192 2.71 -0.85 -5.01
N LEU A 193 2.53 -1.51 -3.86
CA LEU A 193 1.28 -1.50 -3.11
C LEU A 193 0.79 -0.07 -2.84
N SER A 194 -0.50 0.06 -2.53
CA SER A 194 -1.15 1.32 -2.17
C SER A 194 -1.61 1.29 -0.71
N SER A 195 -1.89 2.47 -0.16
CA SER A 195 -2.71 2.62 1.04
C SER A 195 -3.99 3.37 0.72
N ARG A 196 -4.99 3.32 1.61
CA ARG A 196 -6.25 4.05 1.52
C ARG A 196 -6.48 4.88 2.77
N GLY A 197 -7.36 5.86 2.71
CA GLY A 197 -7.84 6.55 3.90
C GLY A 197 -8.52 5.57 4.86
N LEU A 198 -9.54 4.87 4.37
CA LEU A 198 -10.29 3.85 5.12
C LEU A 198 -10.62 2.64 4.24
N ALA A 199 -10.83 1.49 4.88
CA ALA A 199 -11.55 0.35 4.33
C ALA A 199 -12.90 0.24 5.04
N VAL A 200 -13.99 0.18 4.29
CA VAL A 200 -15.34 0.14 4.84
C VAL A 200 -16.08 -1.05 4.22
N ASN A 201 -16.41 -2.03 5.07
CA ASN A 201 -17.15 -3.23 4.67
C ASN A 201 -16.49 -4.02 3.53
N THR A 202 -15.15 -4.16 3.55
CA THR A 202 -14.36 -4.72 2.44
C THR A 202 -14.83 -6.09 1.97
N THR A 203 -15.36 -6.92 2.86
CA THR A 203 -15.92 -8.25 2.52
C THR A 203 -17.29 -8.48 3.12
N ALA A 204 -17.91 -7.44 3.66
CA ALA A 204 -19.22 -7.56 4.30
C ALA A 204 -20.34 -7.78 3.26
N PRO A 205 -21.42 -8.46 3.63
CA PRO A 205 -22.64 -8.51 2.83
C PRO A 205 -23.13 -7.09 2.51
N GLY A 206 -23.51 -6.85 1.26
CA GLY A 206 -23.94 -5.52 0.78
C GLY A 206 -22.87 -4.77 -0.01
N GLY A 207 -21.63 -5.23 0.02
CA GLY A 207 -20.52 -4.71 -0.78
C GLY A 207 -19.67 -3.67 -0.04
N GLU A 208 -18.48 -3.48 -0.57
CA GLU A 208 -17.50 -2.53 -0.06
C GLU A 208 -17.89 -1.09 -0.40
N GLU A 209 -17.74 -0.19 0.58
CA GLU A 209 -17.84 1.25 0.38
C GLU A 209 -16.44 1.84 0.18
N PHE A 210 -16.30 2.72 -0.80
CA PHE A 210 -15.07 3.46 -1.09
C PHE A 210 -15.28 4.95 -0.80
N PRO A 211 -15.00 5.45 0.42
CA PRO A 211 -15.02 6.88 0.70
C PRO A 211 -13.99 7.61 -0.15
N ASP A 212 -14.33 8.82 -0.59
CA ASP A 212 -13.46 9.65 -1.43
C ASP A 212 -12.72 10.70 -0.60
N PHE A 213 -11.46 10.96 -0.91
CA PHE A 213 -10.88 12.26 -0.59
C PHE A 213 -11.47 13.29 -1.54
N THR A 214 -12.21 14.24 -0.99
CA THR A 214 -12.96 15.25 -1.75
C THR A 214 -12.24 16.58 -1.87
N GLU A 215 -11.31 16.84 -0.95
CA GLU A 215 -10.49 18.05 -0.90
C GLU A 215 -9.08 17.72 -0.42
N PHE A 216 -8.09 18.40 -1.00
CA PHE A 216 -6.70 18.38 -0.54
C PHE A 216 -6.15 19.79 -0.36
N TYR A 217 -5.39 19.99 0.72
CA TYR A 217 -4.65 21.20 1.03
C TYR A 217 -3.18 20.85 1.06
N LEU A 218 -2.39 21.45 0.16
CA LEU A 218 -0.99 21.13 -0.07
C LEU A 218 -0.10 22.23 0.50
N GLU A 219 0.74 21.89 1.47
CA GLU A 219 1.71 22.76 2.11
C GLU A 219 3.12 22.20 1.90
N SER A 220 3.82 22.74 0.91
CA SER A 220 5.20 22.37 0.60
C SER A 220 6.16 23.15 1.48
N PRO A 221 7.17 22.50 2.11
CA PRO A 221 8.13 23.17 2.98
C PRO A 221 9.07 24.07 2.15
N GLU A 222 9.60 25.10 2.80
CA GLU A 222 10.61 26.01 2.23
C GLU A 222 12.04 25.56 2.57
N LYS A 223 12.19 24.70 3.58
CA LYS A 223 13.49 24.20 4.06
C LYS A 223 13.62 22.69 3.83
N GLU A 224 14.83 22.27 3.48
CA GLU A 224 15.15 20.84 3.35
C GLU A 224 15.03 20.12 4.71
N GLY A 225 14.58 18.86 4.65
CA GLY A 225 14.37 18.04 5.85
C GLY A 225 13.01 18.24 6.52
N GLU A 226 12.30 19.32 6.24
CA GLU A 226 10.92 19.50 6.69
C GLU A 226 9.96 18.66 5.83
N PRO A 227 8.84 18.16 6.42
CA PRO A 227 7.87 17.37 5.68
C PRO A 227 7.02 18.22 4.75
N VAL A 228 6.59 17.65 3.62
CA VAL A 228 5.39 18.13 2.92
C VAL A 228 4.18 17.77 3.75
N VAL A 229 3.34 18.75 4.09
CA VAL A 229 2.10 18.49 4.83
C VAL A 229 0.90 18.54 3.87
N ILE A 230 0.11 17.47 3.91
CA ILE A 230 -1.11 17.34 3.12
C ILE A 230 -2.26 17.17 4.08
N TYR A 231 -3.31 17.99 3.94
CA TYR A 231 -4.56 17.74 4.65
C TYR A 231 -5.62 17.30 3.64
N ALA A 232 -6.52 16.42 4.07
CA ALA A 232 -7.57 15.89 3.22
C ALA A 232 -8.89 15.78 3.97
N LEU A 233 -9.99 16.13 3.27
CA LEU A 233 -11.35 15.81 3.70
C LEU A 233 -11.78 14.52 3.01
N LEU A 234 -12.13 13.52 3.82
CA LEU A 234 -12.70 12.26 3.35
C LEU A 234 -14.21 12.29 3.55
N ASP A 235 -14.97 11.85 2.57
CA ASP A 235 -16.43 11.70 2.70
C ASP A 235 -16.95 10.48 1.92
N GLY A 236 -17.99 9.86 2.47
CA GLY A 236 -18.65 8.69 1.92
C GLY A 236 -20.04 8.49 2.50
N PRO A 237 -20.85 7.56 1.96
CA PRO A 237 -22.21 7.27 2.43
C PRO A 237 -22.31 6.99 3.93
N SER A 238 -21.33 6.29 4.51
CA SER A 238 -21.37 5.86 5.91
C SER A 238 -20.41 6.59 6.83
N VAL A 239 -19.50 7.42 6.28
CA VAL A 239 -18.39 7.99 7.05
C VAL A 239 -17.93 9.31 6.48
N SER A 240 -17.49 10.23 7.37
CA SER A 240 -16.67 11.38 6.98
C SER A 240 -15.43 11.48 7.86
N GLY A 241 -14.34 12.10 7.36
CA GLY A 241 -13.10 12.17 8.10
C GLY A 241 -12.18 13.31 7.66
N ALA A 242 -11.30 13.71 8.56
CA ALA A 242 -10.23 14.67 8.31
C ALA A 242 -8.88 13.98 8.52
N TYR A 243 -7.97 14.19 7.60
CA TYR A 243 -6.63 13.60 7.59
C TYR A 243 -5.55 14.67 7.51
N ARG A 244 -4.45 14.42 8.19
CA ARG A 244 -3.19 15.14 8.06
C ARG A 244 -2.08 14.14 7.79
N PHE A 245 -1.34 14.35 6.72
CA PHE A 245 -0.18 13.55 6.31
C PHE A 245 1.05 14.47 6.39
N ALA A 246 2.05 14.12 7.17
CA ALA A 246 3.36 14.77 7.14
C ALA A 246 4.35 13.82 6.45
N CYS A 247 4.63 14.10 5.19
CA CYS A 247 5.37 13.21 4.29
C CYS A 247 6.84 13.63 4.23
N ARG A 248 7.75 12.72 4.57
CA ARG A 248 9.20 12.93 4.48
C ARG A 248 9.81 12.03 3.41
N ARG A 249 10.50 12.64 2.49
CA ARG A 249 11.34 11.94 1.52
C ARG A 249 12.67 11.59 2.18
N THR A 250 12.87 10.31 2.49
CA THR A 250 14.10 9.72 3.02
C THR A 250 14.75 8.83 1.94
N THR A 251 15.46 7.77 2.25
CA THR A 251 15.81 6.75 1.24
C THR A 251 14.56 6.14 0.60
N GLY A 252 13.51 5.92 1.37
CA GLY A 252 12.14 5.67 0.92
C GLY A 252 11.26 6.87 1.25
N VAL A 253 10.04 6.61 1.74
CA VAL A 253 9.10 7.63 2.19
C VAL A 253 8.53 7.24 3.55
N VAL A 254 8.48 8.22 4.46
CA VAL A 254 7.85 8.07 5.77
C VAL A 254 6.73 9.11 5.88
N MET A 255 5.53 8.66 6.24
CA MET A 255 4.37 9.51 6.46
C MET A 255 3.88 9.41 7.90
N ASP A 256 3.93 10.52 8.66
CA ASP A 256 3.19 10.61 9.91
C ASP A 256 1.76 11.02 9.60
N ILE A 257 0.79 10.19 9.99
CA ILE A 257 -0.62 10.38 9.67
C ILE A 257 -1.42 10.54 10.95
N GLU A 258 -2.27 11.57 10.96
CA GLU A 258 -3.31 11.77 11.98
C GLU A 258 -4.67 11.81 11.28
N CYS A 259 -5.64 11.04 11.78
CA CYS A 259 -6.99 11.06 11.25
C CYS A 259 -8.05 11.16 12.37
N ALA A 260 -9.12 11.86 12.03
CA ALA A 260 -10.36 11.92 12.82
C ALA A 260 -11.50 11.45 11.92
N VAL A 261 -12.20 10.38 12.32
CA VAL A 261 -13.23 9.70 11.54
C VAL A 261 -14.56 9.75 12.31
N PHE A 262 -15.64 10.09 11.62
CA PHE A 262 -16.96 10.24 12.19
C PHE A 262 -17.97 9.39 11.41
N MET A 263 -18.73 8.56 12.12
CA MET A 263 -19.68 7.62 11.52
C MET A 263 -21.01 8.30 11.22
N ARG A 264 -21.41 8.29 9.96
CA ARG A 264 -22.73 8.77 9.49
C ARG A 264 -23.78 7.67 9.64
N ASN A 265 -23.41 6.44 9.40
CA ASN A 265 -24.24 5.24 9.53
C ASN A 265 -23.45 4.14 10.26
N ASP A 266 -24.14 3.06 10.61
CA ASP A 266 -23.50 1.85 11.14
C ASP A 266 -22.65 1.19 10.05
N VAL A 267 -21.48 0.72 10.44
CA VAL A 267 -20.51 0.01 9.58
C VAL A 267 -20.10 -1.28 10.28
N ALA A 268 -20.28 -2.40 9.60
CA ALA A 268 -19.94 -3.70 10.16
C ALA A 268 -18.43 -3.92 10.29
N GLN A 269 -17.64 -3.34 9.36
CA GLN A 269 -16.19 -3.48 9.35
C GLN A 269 -15.54 -2.12 8.98
N LEU A 270 -14.88 -1.50 9.96
CA LEU A 270 -14.12 -0.27 9.78
C LEU A 270 -12.63 -0.58 9.83
N GLY A 271 -11.97 -0.52 8.68
CA GLY A 271 -10.54 -0.77 8.55
C GLY A 271 -9.72 0.53 8.60
N ILE A 272 -8.80 0.59 9.56
CA ILE A 272 -7.87 1.71 9.77
C ILE A 272 -6.52 1.40 9.13
N SER A 273 -5.93 2.40 8.48
CA SER A 273 -4.64 2.28 7.78
C SER A 273 -4.59 1.10 6.78
N PRO A 274 -5.53 1.02 5.83
CA PRO A 274 -5.57 -0.10 4.90
C PRO A 274 -4.38 -0.06 3.94
N LEU A 275 -3.76 -1.22 3.76
CA LEU A 275 -2.77 -1.51 2.72
C LEU A 275 -3.43 -2.36 1.65
N THR A 276 -3.20 -2.05 0.39
CA THR A 276 -3.77 -2.78 -0.74
C THR A 276 -2.66 -3.22 -1.68
N SER A 277 -2.60 -4.50 -1.97
CA SER A 277 -1.52 -5.13 -2.72
C SER A 277 -2.04 -6.14 -3.75
N MET A 278 -1.15 -6.67 -4.55
CA MET A 278 -1.42 -7.72 -5.51
C MET A 278 -0.56 -8.95 -5.19
N PHE A 279 -1.19 -10.12 -5.19
CA PHE A 279 -0.54 -11.43 -5.11
C PHE A 279 -1.26 -12.39 -6.06
N TRP A 280 -0.58 -12.81 -7.12
CA TRP A 280 -1.13 -13.81 -8.04
C TRP A 280 -0.62 -15.20 -7.69
N PHE A 281 0.69 -15.39 -7.60
CA PHE A 281 1.32 -16.63 -7.14
C PHE A 281 2.78 -16.40 -6.72
N SER A 282 3.30 -17.33 -5.93
CA SER A 282 4.69 -17.43 -5.49
C SER A 282 5.20 -18.87 -5.65
N GLU A 283 6.43 -19.18 -5.21
CA GLU A 283 7.08 -20.47 -5.35
C GLU A 283 6.28 -21.65 -4.75
N TYR A 284 5.42 -21.39 -3.77
CA TYR A 284 4.65 -22.44 -3.10
C TYR A 284 3.33 -22.80 -3.79
N ASP A 285 2.81 -21.97 -4.69
CA ASP A 285 1.56 -22.25 -5.41
C ASP A 285 1.68 -22.13 -6.94
N LYS A 286 2.88 -21.89 -7.47
CA LYS A 286 3.20 -21.83 -8.91
C LYS A 286 2.63 -23.02 -9.70
N GLN A 287 2.64 -24.22 -9.13
CA GLN A 287 2.14 -25.44 -9.78
C GLN A 287 0.67 -25.38 -10.22
N PHE A 288 -0.08 -24.38 -9.71
CA PHE A 288 -1.51 -24.18 -10.03
C PHE A 288 -1.72 -23.03 -11.02
N ARG A 289 -0.62 -22.40 -11.50
CA ARG A 289 -0.67 -21.23 -12.38
C ARG A 289 0.10 -21.50 -13.68
N ILE A 290 -0.53 -21.13 -14.79
CA ILE A 290 0.09 -21.23 -16.11
C ILE A 290 0.66 -19.85 -16.46
N ASP A 291 1.91 -19.64 -16.12
CA ASP A 291 2.68 -18.45 -16.46
C ASP A 291 4.15 -18.85 -16.61
N TRP A 292 4.92 -18.12 -17.40
CA TRP A 292 6.35 -18.40 -17.61
C TRP A 292 7.22 -17.91 -16.44
N ARG A 293 6.77 -16.88 -15.72
CA ARG A 293 7.47 -16.30 -14.57
C ARG A 293 7.41 -17.25 -13.37
N PRO A 294 8.45 -17.32 -12.54
CA PRO A 294 8.42 -18.11 -11.31
C PRO A 294 7.40 -17.57 -10.29
N GLU A 295 7.36 -16.23 -10.10
CA GLU A 295 6.50 -15.55 -9.13
C GLU A 295 5.93 -14.26 -9.70
N VAL A 296 4.74 -13.85 -9.24
CA VAL A 296 4.10 -12.60 -9.62
C VAL A 296 3.34 -12.02 -8.43
N HIS A 297 3.95 -11.05 -7.76
CA HIS A 297 3.33 -10.35 -6.64
C HIS A 297 4.02 -9.02 -6.31
N ASP A 298 3.29 -8.09 -5.71
CA ASP A 298 3.82 -6.83 -5.18
C ASP A 298 4.20 -6.93 -3.70
N SER A 299 3.65 -7.92 -3.01
CA SER A 299 3.99 -8.28 -1.63
C SER A 299 3.91 -9.78 -1.50
N ASP A 300 4.84 -10.38 -0.78
CA ASP A 300 4.91 -11.82 -0.54
C ASP A 300 4.31 -12.25 0.79
N GLY A 301 4.12 -11.33 1.75
CA GLY A 301 3.57 -11.68 3.05
C GLY A 301 3.09 -10.51 3.90
N LEU A 302 2.24 -10.84 4.87
CA LEU A 302 1.86 -9.99 5.99
C LEU A 302 2.81 -10.25 7.16
N ALA A 303 3.55 -9.22 7.58
CA ALA A 303 4.33 -9.24 8.80
C ALA A 303 3.57 -8.51 9.92
N MET A 304 3.65 -9.00 11.15
CA MET A 304 3.04 -8.37 12.31
C MET A 304 4.00 -8.38 13.50
N TRP A 305 3.94 -7.31 14.28
CA TRP A 305 4.57 -7.21 15.59
C TRP A 305 3.48 -6.94 16.62
N THR A 306 3.12 -7.98 17.36
CA THR A 306 1.99 -7.94 18.29
C THR A 306 2.29 -7.05 19.51
N GLY A 307 1.23 -6.62 20.20
CA GLY A 307 1.35 -5.89 21.46
C GLY A 307 2.11 -6.69 22.54
N ALA A 308 1.98 -8.01 22.53
CA ALA A 308 2.73 -8.94 23.40
C ALA A 308 4.21 -9.09 22.99
N GLY A 309 4.63 -8.61 21.83
CA GLY A 309 6.01 -8.65 21.36
C GLY A 309 6.34 -9.81 20.42
N GLU A 310 5.41 -10.66 20.07
CA GLU A 310 5.61 -11.74 19.10
C GLU A 310 5.75 -11.16 17.69
N ARG A 311 6.67 -11.73 16.89
CA ARG A 311 6.81 -11.44 15.46
C ARG A 311 6.17 -12.57 14.68
N LEU A 312 5.31 -12.21 13.73
CA LEU A 312 4.56 -13.15 12.90
C LEU A 312 4.84 -12.86 11.43
N TRP A 313 4.92 -13.93 10.65
CA TRP A 313 4.99 -13.89 9.20
C TRP A 313 3.92 -14.77 8.59
N ARG A 314 3.04 -14.20 7.78
CA ARG A 314 1.96 -14.89 7.10
C ARG A 314 2.16 -14.72 5.58
N PRO A 315 2.75 -15.71 4.87
CA PRO A 315 2.78 -15.71 3.41
C PRO A 315 1.38 -15.51 2.83
N LEU A 316 1.26 -14.71 1.77
CA LEU A 316 -0.03 -14.45 1.12
C LEU A 316 -0.50 -15.66 0.33
N ASN A 317 -1.81 -15.77 0.16
CA ASN A 317 -2.44 -16.77 -0.70
C ASN A 317 -3.27 -16.11 -1.78
N ASN A 318 -3.50 -16.85 -2.86
CA ASN A 318 -4.53 -16.58 -3.85
C ASN A 318 -5.57 -17.72 -3.77
N PRO A 319 -6.54 -17.63 -2.85
CA PRO A 319 -7.49 -18.69 -2.58
C PRO A 319 -8.53 -18.82 -3.70
N THR A 320 -9.34 -19.90 -3.67
CA THR A 320 -10.43 -20.11 -4.63
C THR A 320 -11.70 -19.33 -4.31
N ARG A 321 -11.78 -18.75 -3.11
CA ARG A 321 -12.89 -17.93 -2.59
C ARG A 321 -12.31 -16.78 -1.78
N VAL A 322 -13.10 -15.74 -1.53
CA VAL A 322 -12.67 -14.66 -0.63
C VAL A 322 -12.46 -15.21 0.77
N VAL A 323 -11.28 -14.93 1.33
CA VAL A 323 -10.89 -15.32 2.69
C VAL A 323 -10.54 -14.06 3.49
N THR A 324 -11.02 -14.00 4.73
CA THR A 324 -10.62 -12.96 5.69
C THR A 324 -10.05 -13.64 6.93
N SER A 325 -8.76 -13.45 7.16
CA SER A 325 -8.06 -13.89 8.37
C SER A 325 -8.01 -12.75 9.39
N SER A 326 -8.36 -13.03 10.65
CA SER A 326 -8.36 -12.03 11.72
C SER A 326 -7.35 -12.41 12.80
N PHE A 327 -6.39 -11.55 13.07
CA PHE A 327 -5.35 -11.71 14.09
C PHE A 327 -5.66 -10.77 15.24
N VAL A 328 -6.34 -11.29 16.26
CA VAL A 328 -6.77 -10.53 17.45
C VAL A 328 -5.55 -10.09 18.25
N ASP A 329 -5.52 -8.81 18.61
CA ASP A 329 -4.41 -8.22 19.36
C ASP A 329 -4.89 -7.02 20.19
N LYS A 330 -4.02 -6.54 21.07
CA LYS A 330 -4.21 -5.31 21.83
C LYS A 330 -2.96 -4.45 21.72
N ASN A 331 -3.14 -3.22 21.28
CA ASN A 331 -2.03 -2.28 21.08
C ASN A 331 -0.91 -2.88 20.20
N PRO A 332 -1.19 -3.26 18.93
CA PRO A 332 -0.18 -3.80 18.03
C PRO A 332 0.98 -2.82 17.92
N ARG A 333 2.21 -3.34 17.87
CA ARG A 333 3.41 -2.53 17.66
C ARG A 333 3.63 -2.21 16.18
N GLY A 334 3.01 -3.00 15.29
CA GLY A 334 2.98 -2.72 13.86
C GLY A 334 2.54 -3.92 13.04
N PHE A 335 2.20 -3.63 11.77
CA PHE A 335 1.94 -4.64 10.76
C PHE A 335 2.24 -4.07 9.37
N GLY A 336 2.45 -4.94 8.39
CA GLY A 336 2.74 -4.45 7.04
C GLY A 336 2.68 -5.55 5.99
N LEU A 337 2.41 -5.13 4.75
CA LEU A 337 2.58 -5.97 3.57
C LEU A 337 4.00 -5.75 3.05
N LEU A 338 4.79 -6.81 3.07
CA LEU A 338 6.22 -6.74 2.74
C LEU A 338 6.51 -7.51 1.46
N GLN A 339 7.45 -6.99 0.68
CA GLN A 339 8.11 -7.68 -0.40
C GLN A 339 9.53 -8.04 0.10
N ARG A 340 9.69 -9.25 0.63
CA ARG A 340 10.96 -9.75 1.17
C ARG A 340 11.84 -10.38 0.09
N ASP A 341 11.22 -11.06 -0.88
CA ASP A 341 11.93 -11.59 -2.02
C ASP A 341 12.31 -10.46 -3.00
N ARG A 342 13.61 -10.34 -3.25
CA ARG A 342 14.17 -9.30 -4.10
C ARG A 342 15.13 -9.85 -5.15
N VAL A 343 15.06 -11.14 -5.39
CA VAL A 343 15.88 -11.83 -6.39
C VAL A 343 15.18 -11.67 -7.75
N PHE A 344 15.82 -10.98 -8.69
CA PHE A 344 15.24 -10.73 -10.01
C PHE A 344 14.87 -12.01 -10.74
N GLU A 345 15.70 -13.06 -10.59
CA GLU A 345 15.49 -14.38 -11.21
C GLU A 345 14.21 -15.08 -10.76
N HIS A 346 13.63 -14.67 -9.62
CA HIS A 346 12.35 -15.18 -9.16
C HIS A 346 11.16 -14.53 -9.89
N TYR A 347 11.35 -13.38 -10.53
CA TYR A 347 10.29 -12.67 -11.26
C TYR A 347 10.48 -12.71 -12.78
N LEU A 348 11.70 -12.47 -13.26
CA LEU A 348 12.06 -12.40 -14.69
C LEU A 348 11.20 -11.40 -15.48
N ASP A 349 10.69 -10.35 -14.84
CA ASP A 349 9.71 -9.42 -15.40
C ASP A 349 10.25 -7.98 -15.45
N GLY A 350 10.01 -7.31 -16.57
CA GLY A 350 10.39 -5.91 -16.80
C GLY A 350 9.58 -4.88 -16.01
N VAL A 351 8.54 -5.30 -15.22
CA VAL A 351 7.77 -4.40 -14.35
C VAL A 351 8.37 -4.26 -12.95
N ASN A 352 9.53 -4.87 -12.70
CA ASN A 352 10.37 -4.70 -11.51
C ASN A 352 9.67 -5.07 -10.19
N TYR A 353 9.09 -6.25 -10.10
CA TYR A 353 8.51 -6.77 -8.84
C TYR A 353 9.57 -6.85 -7.72
N ASP A 354 10.80 -7.20 -8.06
CA ASP A 354 11.96 -7.23 -7.16
C ASP A 354 12.23 -5.89 -6.45
N LYS A 355 11.77 -4.75 -7.03
CA LYS A 355 11.98 -3.39 -6.51
C LYS A 355 10.76 -2.79 -5.84
N ARG A 356 9.63 -3.51 -5.77
CA ARG A 356 8.40 -3.01 -5.16
C ARG A 356 8.63 -2.68 -3.67
N PRO A 357 8.09 -1.57 -3.15
CA PRO A 357 8.26 -1.25 -1.73
C PRO A 357 7.50 -2.20 -0.83
N SER A 358 8.04 -2.45 0.34
CA SER A 358 7.30 -2.87 1.52
C SER A 358 6.59 -1.67 2.13
N CYS A 359 5.41 -1.86 2.74
CA CYS A 359 4.76 -0.83 3.52
C CYS A 359 4.44 -1.34 4.92
N TRP A 360 4.95 -0.63 5.92
CA TRP A 360 4.75 -0.94 7.34
C TRP A 360 3.91 0.13 8.01
N VAL A 361 2.91 -0.27 8.77
CA VAL A 361 2.07 0.56 9.64
C VAL A 361 2.63 0.49 11.05
N GLU A 362 3.05 1.62 11.57
CA GLU A 362 3.51 1.79 12.96
C GLU A 362 2.47 2.61 13.71
N PRO A 363 1.69 2.02 14.64
CA PRO A 363 0.79 2.75 15.51
C PRO A 363 1.52 3.79 16.37
N VAL A 364 0.92 4.95 16.55
CA VAL A 364 1.42 5.98 17.46
C VAL A 364 0.42 6.16 18.59
N GLY A 365 0.85 5.86 19.83
CA GLY A 365 -0.03 5.76 20.99
C GLY A 365 -0.76 4.41 21.06
N GLU A 366 -1.77 4.34 21.90
CA GLU A 366 -2.55 3.12 22.12
C GLU A 366 -3.72 3.03 21.12
N TRP A 367 -3.79 1.90 20.40
CA TRP A 367 -4.91 1.60 19.48
C TRP A 367 -6.02 0.76 20.13
N GLY A 368 -5.77 0.26 21.37
CA GLY A 368 -6.73 -0.54 22.11
C GLY A 368 -6.79 -2.00 21.62
N ALA A 369 -7.90 -2.66 21.96
CA ALA A 369 -8.20 -4.00 21.47
C ALA A 369 -8.79 -3.96 20.05
N GLY A 370 -8.52 -5.01 19.27
CA GLY A 370 -9.00 -5.15 17.91
C GLY A 370 -8.35 -6.32 17.19
N SER A 371 -8.24 -6.23 15.87
CA SER A 371 -7.55 -7.24 15.08
C SER A 371 -6.89 -6.64 13.83
N VAL A 372 -5.74 -7.17 13.46
CA VAL A 372 -5.24 -7.03 12.08
C VAL A 372 -6.04 -8.00 11.22
N GLN A 373 -6.65 -7.51 10.16
CA GLN A 373 -7.36 -8.35 9.20
C GLN A 373 -6.61 -8.40 7.88
N LEU A 374 -6.51 -9.60 7.32
CA LEU A 374 -5.98 -9.86 5.99
C LEU A 374 -7.11 -10.41 5.13
N VAL A 375 -7.42 -9.71 4.05
CA VAL A 375 -8.40 -10.12 3.04
C VAL A 375 -7.64 -10.58 1.80
N GLU A 376 -7.92 -11.81 1.37
CA GLU A 376 -7.35 -12.45 0.19
C GLU A 376 -8.51 -12.76 -0.77
N ILE A 377 -8.48 -12.16 -1.97
CA ILE A 377 -9.53 -12.25 -3.00
C ILE A 377 -8.99 -13.08 -4.16
N PRO A 378 -9.74 -14.04 -4.70
CA PRO A 378 -9.31 -14.80 -5.88
C PRO A 378 -8.97 -13.90 -7.06
N THR A 379 -7.87 -14.20 -7.75
CA THR A 379 -7.52 -13.57 -9.02
C THR A 379 -6.85 -14.58 -9.97
N ASP A 380 -7.07 -14.39 -11.26
CA ASP A 380 -6.42 -15.15 -12.33
C ASP A 380 -5.46 -14.28 -13.17
N ASP A 381 -5.24 -13.03 -12.73
CA ASP A 381 -4.34 -12.09 -13.40
C ASP A 381 -3.69 -11.14 -12.37
N GLU A 382 -2.57 -10.54 -12.76
CA GLU A 382 -1.80 -9.55 -11.99
C GLU A 382 -2.38 -8.12 -12.06
N ILE A 383 -3.45 -7.90 -12.83
CA ILE A 383 -4.02 -6.56 -13.04
C ILE A 383 -4.90 -6.09 -11.87
N HIS A 384 -5.27 -6.98 -10.96
CA HIS A 384 -6.18 -6.69 -9.85
C HIS A 384 -5.45 -6.65 -8.51
N ASP A 385 -5.71 -5.61 -7.73
CA ASP A 385 -5.34 -5.59 -6.32
C ASP A 385 -6.27 -6.54 -5.56
N ASN A 386 -5.76 -7.69 -5.15
CA ASN A 386 -6.54 -8.76 -4.53
C ASN A 386 -6.22 -9.00 -3.05
N ILE A 387 -5.31 -8.21 -2.48
CA ILE A 387 -4.88 -8.30 -1.08
C ILE A 387 -5.19 -6.99 -0.37
N VAL A 388 -5.85 -7.06 0.80
CA VAL A 388 -6.05 -5.91 1.67
C VAL A 388 -5.71 -6.28 3.12
N ALA A 389 -4.90 -5.46 3.79
CA ALA A 389 -4.61 -5.62 5.22
C ALA A 389 -4.91 -4.32 5.97
N PHE A 390 -5.57 -4.41 7.13
CA PHE A 390 -5.96 -3.24 7.92
C PHE A 390 -6.21 -3.61 9.38
N TRP A 391 -6.23 -2.60 10.24
CA TRP A 391 -6.64 -2.75 11.64
C TRP A 391 -8.14 -2.52 11.80
N VAL A 392 -8.83 -3.42 12.49
CA VAL A 392 -10.25 -3.27 12.88
C VAL A 392 -10.31 -3.08 14.39
N PRO A 393 -10.74 -1.89 14.88
CA PRO A 393 -10.95 -1.69 16.32
C PRO A 393 -12.07 -2.58 16.85
N GLU A 394 -11.95 -3.06 18.09
CA GLU A 394 -13.05 -3.75 18.78
C GLU A 394 -14.26 -2.86 19.01
N LYS A 395 -14.02 -1.54 19.18
CA LYS A 395 -15.09 -0.56 19.33
C LYS A 395 -15.98 -0.52 18.09
N ALA A 396 -17.28 -0.75 18.27
CA ALA A 396 -18.26 -0.74 17.19
C ALA A 396 -18.28 0.60 16.43
N ALA A 397 -18.29 0.52 15.11
CA ALA A 397 -18.39 1.67 14.21
C ALA A 397 -19.87 2.03 13.97
N SER A 398 -20.59 2.38 15.05
CA SER A 398 -22.00 2.72 15.03
C SER A 398 -22.21 4.20 14.66
N LYS A 399 -23.37 4.52 14.12
CA LYS A 399 -23.79 5.91 13.82
C LYS A 399 -23.52 6.84 14.99
N GLY A 400 -22.87 7.98 14.71
CA GLY A 400 -22.49 8.98 15.72
C GLY A 400 -21.18 8.67 16.47
N ALA A 401 -20.61 7.46 16.31
CA ALA A 401 -19.30 7.15 16.88
C ALA A 401 -18.22 7.97 16.20
N SER A 402 -17.14 8.23 16.93
CA SER A 402 -15.95 8.87 16.41
C SER A 402 -14.69 8.10 16.79
N PHE A 403 -13.69 8.21 15.94
CA PHE A 403 -12.40 7.55 16.09
C PHE A 403 -11.29 8.56 15.79
N ARG A 404 -10.19 8.47 16.53
CA ARG A 404 -8.96 9.21 16.24
C ARG A 404 -7.79 8.25 16.29
N PHE A 405 -6.99 8.26 15.23
CA PHE A 405 -5.80 7.44 15.14
C PHE A 405 -4.61 8.28 14.68
N LYS A 406 -3.45 7.94 15.23
CA LYS A 406 -2.15 8.40 14.75
C LYS A 406 -1.33 7.19 14.40
N TYR A 407 -0.64 7.26 13.28
CA TYR A 407 0.23 6.18 12.81
C TYR A 407 1.27 6.70 11.85
N ARG A 408 2.30 5.90 11.65
CA ARG A 408 3.34 6.17 10.66
C ARG A 408 3.31 5.08 9.61
N LEU A 409 3.38 5.47 8.35
CA LEU A 409 3.60 4.56 7.23
C LEU A 409 5.05 4.67 6.78
N HIS A 410 5.71 3.51 6.64
CA HIS A 410 7.06 3.41 6.11
C HIS A 410 7.02 2.68 4.77
N TRP A 411 7.23 3.38 3.66
CA TRP A 411 7.49 2.78 2.36
C TRP A 411 8.98 2.63 2.16
N GLN A 412 9.47 1.42 2.36
CA GLN A 412 10.91 1.11 2.36
C GLN A 412 11.19 -0.23 1.67
N GLY A 413 12.45 -0.65 1.64
CA GLY A 413 12.82 -1.99 1.16
C GLY A 413 12.41 -3.10 2.10
N ASP A 414 12.24 -2.80 3.39
CA ASP A 414 11.94 -3.75 4.45
C ASP A 414 11.16 -3.07 5.59
N GLU A 415 10.78 -3.83 6.64
CA GLU A 415 10.22 -3.27 7.86
C GLU A 415 11.22 -2.34 8.58
N PRO A 416 10.76 -1.28 9.26
CA PRO A 416 11.65 -0.29 9.88
C PRO A 416 12.35 -0.80 11.15
N HIS A 417 11.81 -1.84 11.80
CA HIS A 417 12.26 -2.35 13.09
C HIS A 417 12.49 -3.86 13.05
N PRO A 418 13.43 -4.36 12.22
CA PRO A 418 13.74 -5.78 12.17
C PRO A 418 14.29 -6.25 13.52
N ALA A 419 13.88 -7.43 13.98
CA ALA A 419 14.34 -7.99 15.24
C ALA A 419 15.72 -8.65 15.07
N ASP A 420 16.77 -8.07 15.65
CA ASP A 420 18.14 -8.62 15.60
C ASP A 420 18.27 -9.99 16.32
N ASN A 421 17.40 -10.28 17.26
CA ASN A 421 17.37 -11.50 18.06
C ASN A 421 16.37 -12.57 17.56
N SER A 422 15.83 -12.40 16.38
CA SER A 422 14.88 -13.32 15.76
C SER A 422 15.25 -13.58 14.30
N ALA A 423 15.40 -14.84 13.92
CA ALA A 423 15.51 -15.22 12.53
C ALA A 423 14.17 -15.03 11.81
N ARG A 424 14.21 -14.69 10.54
CA ARG A 424 13.03 -14.44 9.72
C ARG A 424 12.78 -15.62 8.78
N VAL A 425 11.53 -15.82 8.42
CA VAL A 425 11.15 -16.72 7.34
C VAL A 425 11.75 -16.18 6.04
N TYR A 426 12.51 -17.04 5.38
CA TYR A 426 13.18 -16.74 4.12
C TYR A 426 12.37 -17.24 2.92
N ALA A 427 11.85 -18.48 2.98
CA ALA A 427 11.07 -19.08 1.91
C ALA A 427 10.07 -20.10 2.48
N THR A 428 8.97 -20.28 1.78
CA THR A 428 7.98 -21.32 2.03
C THR A 428 7.82 -22.15 0.76
N ARG A 429 7.87 -23.49 0.87
CA ARG A 429 7.58 -24.38 -0.27
C ARG A 429 6.57 -25.43 0.17
N ILE A 430 5.65 -25.74 -0.74
CA ILE A 430 4.55 -26.67 -0.49
C ILE A 430 4.52 -27.73 -1.58
N GLY A 431 4.29 -28.97 -1.19
CA GLY A 431 4.23 -30.08 -2.13
C GLY A 431 3.43 -31.25 -1.60
N ARG A 432 3.41 -32.35 -2.37
CA ARG A 432 2.75 -33.58 -1.96
C ARG A 432 3.49 -34.21 -0.79
N GLY A 433 2.77 -34.52 0.27
CA GLY A 433 3.28 -35.23 1.43
C GLY A 433 3.46 -36.72 1.21
N GLY A 434 3.84 -37.45 2.25
CA GLY A 434 4.13 -38.88 2.23
C GLY A 434 5.56 -39.21 1.78
N GLU A 435 5.85 -40.50 1.59
CA GLU A 435 7.19 -41.03 1.31
C GLU A 435 7.42 -41.22 -0.20
N PRO A 436 8.62 -40.86 -0.74
CA PRO A 436 9.00 -41.21 -2.09
C PRO A 436 8.96 -42.73 -2.33
N GLY A 437 8.57 -43.14 -3.53
CA GLY A 437 8.48 -44.57 -3.88
C GLY A 437 7.24 -45.30 -3.39
N LYS A 438 6.40 -44.64 -2.57
CA LYS A 438 5.08 -45.16 -2.12
C LYS A 438 3.94 -44.34 -2.72
N PRO A 439 2.70 -44.88 -2.82
CA PRO A 439 1.52 -44.11 -3.17
C PRO A 439 1.38 -42.87 -2.27
N ARG A 440 1.27 -41.68 -2.87
CA ARG A 440 1.15 -40.42 -2.12
C ARG A 440 -0.30 -40.20 -1.69
N PRO A 441 -0.58 -40.08 -0.39
CA PRO A 441 -1.92 -39.73 0.08
C PRO A 441 -2.35 -38.37 -0.45
N LYS A 442 -3.60 -38.23 -0.90
CA LYS A 442 -4.12 -36.96 -1.45
C LYS A 442 -4.32 -35.90 -0.37
N ASN A 443 -4.64 -36.31 0.86
CA ASN A 443 -4.92 -35.44 1.98
C ASN A 443 -3.67 -35.11 2.84
N VAL A 444 -2.46 -35.34 2.31
CA VAL A 444 -1.21 -35.02 3.02
C VAL A 444 -0.43 -33.97 2.21
N THR A 445 -0.20 -32.83 2.84
CA THR A 445 0.59 -31.72 2.29
C THR A 445 1.92 -31.63 3.02
N LYS A 446 3.02 -31.55 2.27
CA LYS A 446 4.36 -31.33 2.80
C LYS A 446 4.70 -29.86 2.77
N PHE A 447 5.19 -29.36 3.89
CA PHE A 447 5.73 -28.02 4.03
C PHE A 447 7.24 -28.06 4.22
N TYR A 448 7.89 -27.06 3.63
CA TYR A 448 9.30 -26.77 3.75
C TYR A 448 9.44 -25.27 4.01
N VAL A 449 9.82 -24.90 5.22
CA VAL A 449 9.94 -23.50 5.65
C VAL A 449 11.39 -23.22 6.02
N GLU A 450 12.02 -22.25 5.33
CA GLU A 450 13.38 -21.81 5.61
C GLU A 450 13.38 -20.56 6.48
N PHE A 451 14.34 -20.52 7.40
CA PHE A 451 14.60 -19.40 8.28
C PHE A 451 16.05 -18.92 8.16
N ALA A 452 16.24 -17.59 8.18
CA ALA A 452 17.52 -16.93 8.07
C ALA A 452 17.68 -15.83 9.11
N GLY A 453 18.87 -15.61 9.59
CA GLY A 453 19.20 -14.48 10.47
C GLY A 453 20.22 -14.80 11.56
N LYS A 454 20.73 -13.74 12.18
CA LYS A 454 21.82 -13.80 13.18
C LYS A 454 21.67 -14.88 14.25
N PRO A 455 20.48 -15.10 14.87
CA PRO A 455 20.34 -16.14 15.89
C PRO A 455 20.69 -17.54 15.42
N LEU A 456 20.43 -17.84 14.14
CA LEU A 456 20.77 -19.15 13.55
C LEU A 456 22.22 -19.22 13.08
N GLU A 457 22.76 -18.12 12.60
CA GLU A 457 24.16 -18.02 12.11
C GLU A 457 25.19 -18.16 13.23
N GLN A 458 24.82 -17.80 14.45
CA GLN A 458 25.67 -17.80 15.65
C GLN A 458 25.59 -19.09 16.46
N LEU A 459 24.76 -20.06 16.04
CA LEU A 459 24.61 -21.32 16.74
C LEU A 459 25.90 -22.16 16.68
N PRO A 460 26.24 -22.86 17.77
CA PRO A 460 27.24 -23.90 17.73
C PRO A 460 26.93 -24.98 16.70
N LYS A 461 27.93 -25.64 16.15
CA LYS A 461 27.75 -26.69 15.12
C LYS A 461 26.93 -27.88 15.59
N ASP A 462 26.92 -28.14 16.90
CA ASP A 462 26.19 -29.22 17.56
C ASP A 462 24.87 -28.74 18.19
N ALA A 463 24.43 -27.52 17.90
CA ALA A 463 23.21 -26.98 18.44
C ALA A 463 22.00 -27.82 18.03
N LYS A 464 21.18 -28.15 19.04
CA LYS A 464 19.89 -28.82 18.81
C LYS A 464 18.83 -27.77 18.54
N VAL A 465 18.40 -27.68 17.30
CA VAL A 465 17.30 -26.81 16.89
C VAL A 465 16.05 -27.66 16.63
N GLU A 466 14.95 -27.26 17.20
CA GLU A 466 13.66 -27.92 17.04
C GLU A 466 12.65 -26.97 16.42
N ALA A 467 11.81 -27.47 15.52
CA ALA A 467 10.62 -26.75 15.06
C ALA A 467 9.44 -27.05 16.01
N LYS A 468 8.87 -26.01 16.58
CA LYS A 468 7.60 -26.09 17.30
C LYS A 468 6.48 -25.80 16.30
N ILE A 469 5.69 -26.82 16.01
CA ILE A 469 4.64 -26.78 14.99
C ILE A 469 3.31 -27.10 15.65
N SER A 470 2.29 -26.32 15.33
CA SER A 470 0.91 -26.57 15.75
C SER A 470 -0.04 -26.44 14.57
N THR A 471 -1.17 -27.12 14.66
CA THR A 471 -2.25 -27.14 13.69
C THR A 471 -3.59 -27.01 14.40
N SER A 472 -4.54 -26.28 13.80
CA SER A 472 -5.90 -26.17 14.32
C SER A 472 -6.72 -27.45 14.14
N LYS A 473 -6.41 -28.24 13.12
CA LYS A 473 -7.06 -29.51 12.75
C LYS A 473 -6.06 -30.44 12.07
N GLY A 474 -6.39 -31.73 12.01
CA GLY A 474 -5.55 -32.72 11.33
C GLY A 474 -4.34 -33.14 12.16
N LYS A 475 -3.31 -33.66 11.52
CA LYS A 475 -2.14 -34.26 12.18
C LYS A 475 -0.83 -33.82 11.56
N ILE A 476 0.14 -33.42 12.39
CA ILE A 476 1.53 -33.16 11.98
C ILE A 476 2.33 -34.46 12.07
N SER A 477 3.16 -34.73 11.06
CA SER A 477 4.07 -35.89 11.01
C SER A 477 5.35 -35.54 10.23
N TYR A 478 6.33 -36.42 10.28
CA TYR A 478 7.61 -36.27 9.56
C TYR A 478 8.29 -34.92 9.78
N VAL A 479 8.41 -34.48 11.04
CA VAL A 479 9.05 -33.23 11.40
C VAL A 479 10.56 -33.39 11.38
N PHE A 480 11.24 -32.61 10.55
CA PHE A 480 12.68 -32.50 10.47
C PHE A 480 13.11 -31.06 10.60
N THR A 481 14.19 -30.81 11.33
CA THR A 481 14.81 -29.49 11.45
C THR A 481 16.31 -29.66 11.27
N GLU A 482 16.86 -29.00 10.25
CA GLU A 482 18.28 -29.14 9.92
C GLU A 482 18.82 -27.89 9.21
N PRO A 483 20.15 -27.65 9.26
CA PRO A 483 20.77 -26.58 8.48
C PRO A 483 20.62 -26.84 6.99
N VAL A 484 20.42 -25.78 6.20
CA VAL A 484 20.39 -25.84 4.73
C VAL A 484 21.84 -25.87 4.23
N PRO A 485 22.27 -26.93 3.49
CA PRO A 485 23.63 -27.07 3.02
C PRO A 485 24.17 -25.85 2.28
N SER A 486 25.42 -25.50 2.50
CA SER A 486 26.11 -24.37 1.87
C SER A 486 25.51 -22.98 2.15
N THR A 487 24.63 -22.86 3.13
CA THR A 487 24.02 -21.61 3.57
C THR A 487 24.17 -21.44 5.08
N ARG A 488 23.70 -20.29 5.59
CA ARG A 488 23.55 -20.04 7.04
C ARG A 488 22.09 -20.14 7.50
N ARG A 489 21.25 -20.77 6.68
CA ARG A 489 19.80 -20.94 6.93
C ARG A 489 19.53 -22.27 7.60
N TRP A 490 18.37 -22.32 8.25
CA TRP A 490 17.79 -23.55 8.80
C TRP A 490 16.42 -23.78 8.16
N ARG A 491 16.04 -25.05 8.02
CA ARG A 491 14.74 -25.44 7.51
C ARG A 491 13.96 -26.26 8.52
N ALA A 492 12.65 -26.06 8.55
CA ALA A 492 11.69 -27.00 9.12
C ALA A 492 10.94 -27.67 7.97
N GLN A 493 10.89 -29.00 7.96
CA GLN A 493 10.11 -29.78 7.02
C GLN A 493 9.14 -30.65 7.78
N PHE A 494 7.88 -30.69 7.35
CA PHE A 494 6.84 -31.48 7.99
C PHE A 494 5.69 -31.79 7.05
N ASP A 495 4.93 -32.84 7.37
CA ASP A 495 3.70 -33.22 6.68
C ASP A 495 2.48 -32.85 7.53
N VAL A 496 1.44 -32.35 6.87
CA VAL A 496 0.14 -32.07 7.46
C VAL A 496 -0.90 -32.99 6.80
N THR A 497 -1.52 -33.85 7.59
CA THR A 497 -2.67 -34.66 7.16
C THR A 497 -3.94 -33.91 7.52
N THR A 498 -4.81 -33.65 6.54
CA THR A 498 -6.08 -32.96 6.73
C THR A 498 -7.25 -33.93 6.70
N ASP A 499 -8.23 -33.70 7.57
CA ASP A 499 -9.45 -34.50 7.70
C ASP A 499 -10.66 -33.63 7.29
N GLY A 500 -10.98 -33.61 5.99
CA GLY A 500 -12.09 -32.84 5.44
C GLY A 500 -11.68 -31.56 4.70
N PRO A 501 -12.67 -30.78 4.20
CA PRO A 501 -12.46 -29.64 3.32
C PRO A 501 -12.20 -28.32 4.05
N GLU A 502 -12.30 -28.32 5.38
CA GLU A 502 -12.18 -27.10 6.18
C GLU A 502 -10.76 -26.58 6.21
N PRO A 503 -10.53 -25.25 6.13
CA PRO A 503 -9.22 -24.65 6.27
C PRO A 503 -8.52 -25.02 7.57
N VAL A 504 -7.21 -25.16 7.51
CA VAL A 504 -6.36 -25.55 8.63
C VAL A 504 -5.33 -24.47 8.90
N GLU A 505 -5.36 -23.92 10.12
CA GLU A 505 -4.36 -22.94 10.55
C GLU A 505 -3.10 -23.64 11.07
N LEU A 506 -1.97 -23.21 10.57
CA LEU A 506 -0.65 -23.72 10.93
C LEU A 506 0.20 -22.63 11.55
N ARG A 507 1.01 -23.01 12.55
CA ARG A 507 2.05 -22.16 13.13
C ARG A 507 3.34 -22.96 13.26
N ALA A 508 4.48 -22.33 12.95
CA ALA A 508 5.79 -22.94 13.12
C ALA A 508 6.83 -21.90 13.52
N TYR A 509 7.71 -22.24 14.45
CA TYR A 509 8.88 -21.44 14.83
C TYR A 509 10.01 -22.32 15.32
N LEU A 510 11.22 -21.81 15.31
CA LEU A 510 12.42 -22.54 15.74
C LEU A 510 12.81 -22.19 17.17
N VAL A 511 13.26 -23.21 17.91
CA VAL A 511 13.78 -23.07 19.27
C VAL A 511 15.08 -23.83 19.45
N SER A 512 15.91 -23.39 20.41
CA SER A 512 17.01 -24.19 20.97
C SER A 512 16.86 -24.18 22.49
N GLY A 513 16.55 -25.35 23.06
CA GLY A 513 16.18 -25.44 24.45
C GLY A 513 14.96 -24.58 24.80
N LYS A 514 15.16 -23.55 25.64
CA LYS A 514 14.09 -22.58 26.01
C LYS A 514 14.10 -21.30 25.19
N GLN A 515 15.09 -21.12 24.35
CA GLN A 515 15.24 -19.89 23.55
C GLN A 515 14.47 -20.00 22.24
N THR A 516 13.59 -19.05 21.97
CA THR A 516 12.97 -18.86 20.65
C THR A 516 14.01 -18.22 19.72
N LEU A 517 14.23 -18.81 18.55
CA LEU A 517 15.24 -18.40 17.58
C LEU A 517 14.66 -17.64 16.39
N SER A 518 13.36 -17.79 16.11
CA SER A 518 12.75 -17.22 14.91
C SER A 518 11.43 -16.52 15.20
N GLU A 519 11.00 -15.69 14.26
CA GLU A 519 9.59 -15.29 14.16
C GLU A 519 8.71 -16.51 13.96
N THR A 520 7.40 -16.35 14.20
CA THR A 520 6.40 -17.38 13.97
C THR A 520 5.91 -17.31 12.53
N TRP A 521 6.17 -18.33 11.76
CA TRP A 521 5.51 -18.57 10.48
C TRP A 521 4.08 -19.02 10.72
N MET A 522 3.13 -18.44 10.00
CA MET A 522 1.71 -18.80 10.01
C MET A 522 1.24 -19.10 8.59
N TYR A 523 0.37 -20.08 8.44
CA TYR A 523 -0.18 -20.42 7.13
C TYR A 523 -1.60 -20.97 7.27
N GLN A 524 -2.49 -20.57 6.38
CA GLN A 524 -3.79 -21.19 6.24
C GLN A 524 -3.73 -22.15 5.06
N LEU A 525 -3.80 -23.44 5.36
CA LEU A 525 -3.89 -24.49 4.35
C LEU A 525 -5.36 -24.70 3.97
N GLU A 526 -5.70 -24.46 2.73
CA GLU A 526 -6.96 -24.90 2.15
C GLU A 526 -6.78 -26.33 1.62
N PRO A 527 -7.46 -27.33 2.23
CA PRO A 527 -7.37 -28.71 1.74
C PRO A 527 -7.90 -28.79 0.31
N ARG A 528 -7.13 -29.43 -0.56
CA ARG A 528 -7.54 -29.68 -1.93
C ARG A 528 -8.08 -31.09 -2.01
N GLY A 529 -9.34 -31.22 -2.40
CA GLY A 529 -10.02 -32.49 -2.55
C GLY A 529 -9.43 -33.39 -3.65
#